data_11bfbbde0adce72becc3d3e3a22609a9
#
_entry.id   11bfbbde0adce72becc3d3e3a22609a9
#
_cell.length_a   1.000
_cell.length_b   1.000
_cell.length_c   1.000
_cell.angle_alpha   90.00
_cell.angle_beta   90.00
_cell.angle_gamma   90.00
#
_symmetry.space_group_name_H-M   'P 1'
#
loop_
_entity.id
_entity.type
_entity.pdbx_description
1 polymer ?
#
loop_
_entity_poly.entity_id
_entity_poly.type
_entity_poly.pdbx_seq_one_letter_code
_entity_poly.pdbx_strand_id
1 'polypeptide(L)'
;SLNFKKIGLYVIGFNSPDQFDTLCKSMISYDKKFIDSTVKYLLNNSTDKSTFKKYSELCKKYGFNEIKKNNIGICGGRPFIAEHFDKQDLDYYFFFEDDMNFYEGKENTCKLGFNRYVNNLFENSLRISNIENFDFLKLNFTEFFGDNSRQWAWHNVPTDKRAELFPEYPVKLDSNTNFPFTSFNNIKSFKGIPYANGAVYYCNWPQIVSKKGNKKMFLDTKWKSPFEQTWMSHFYQLTLKNKLNPGILLITPTEHHRFDFYEGKDRREN
;
A
#
# COMPACT_ATOMS: atom_id res chain seq x y z
N SER A 1 9.33 -7.30 -20.58
CA SER A 1 9.67 -8.19 -19.46
C SER A 1 10.10 -7.38 -18.24
N LEU A 2 9.73 -7.86 -17.05
CA LEU A 2 10.09 -7.20 -15.80
C LEU A 2 11.56 -7.45 -15.44
N ASN A 3 12.26 -6.38 -15.08
CA ASN A 3 13.61 -6.46 -14.54
C ASN A 3 13.57 -6.20 -13.03
N PHE A 4 13.69 -7.23 -12.22
CA PHE A 4 13.60 -7.12 -10.75
C PHE A 4 14.73 -6.30 -10.12
N LYS A 5 15.86 -6.10 -10.83
CA LYS A 5 16.93 -5.18 -10.40
C LYS A 5 16.53 -3.71 -10.45
N LYS A 6 15.43 -3.41 -11.16
CA LYS A 6 14.88 -2.05 -11.31
C LYS A 6 13.63 -1.83 -10.48
N ILE A 7 13.50 -2.53 -9.36
CA ILE A 7 12.38 -2.40 -8.42
C ILE A 7 12.90 -1.78 -7.13
N GLY A 8 12.32 -0.66 -6.74
CA GLY A 8 12.59 -0.01 -5.46
C GLY A 8 11.59 -0.44 -4.39
N LEU A 9 12.04 -0.38 -3.14
CA LEU A 9 11.20 -0.59 -1.98
C LEU A 9 11.47 0.54 -0.99
N TYR A 10 10.44 1.34 -0.72
CA TYR A 10 10.53 2.50 0.16
C TYR A 10 9.69 2.28 1.41
N VAL A 11 10.30 2.55 2.55
CA VAL A 11 9.62 2.60 3.86
C VAL A 11 9.79 4.00 4.43
N ILE A 12 8.73 4.55 5.02
CA ILE A 12 8.81 5.78 5.82
C ILE A 12 8.70 5.42 7.29
N GLY A 13 9.61 5.95 8.13
CA GLY A 13 9.66 5.72 9.56
C GLY A 13 9.74 7.02 10.35
N PHE A 14 9.16 7.01 11.54
CA PHE A 14 9.15 8.14 12.45
C PHE A 14 9.24 7.68 13.91
N ASN A 15 10.36 7.95 14.58
CA ASN A 15 10.58 7.72 16.02
C ASN A 15 10.21 6.31 16.52
N SER A 16 10.22 5.31 15.65
CA SER A 16 9.82 3.95 16.00
C SER A 16 10.64 2.90 15.23
N PRO A 17 11.93 2.72 15.58
CA PRO A 17 12.75 1.71 14.93
C PRO A 17 12.23 0.28 15.13
N ASP A 18 11.52 0.01 16.23
CA ASP A 18 10.93 -1.31 16.48
C ASP A 18 9.81 -1.64 15.50
N GLN A 19 9.01 -0.66 15.10
CA GLN A 19 8.02 -0.85 14.00
C GLN A 19 8.72 -1.21 12.69
N PHE A 20 9.78 -0.49 12.35
CA PHE A 20 10.56 -0.76 11.15
C PHE A 20 11.16 -2.17 11.17
N ASP A 21 11.74 -2.58 12.28
CA ASP A 21 12.27 -3.94 12.47
C ASP A 21 11.16 -4.99 12.29
N THR A 22 10.01 -4.80 12.90
CA THR A 22 8.87 -5.72 12.78
C THR A 22 8.37 -5.82 11.35
N LEU A 23 8.26 -4.70 10.64
CA LEU A 23 7.88 -4.71 9.22
C LEU A 23 8.89 -5.50 8.39
N CYS A 24 10.18 -5.25 8.55
CA CYS A 24 11.23 -5.95 7.81
C CYS A 24 11.20 -7.46 8.06
N LYS A 25 11.06 -7.88 9.31
CA LYS A 25 10.93 -9.31 9.67
C LYS A 25 9.71 -9.94 8.99
N SER A 26 8.58 -9.25 9.01
CA SER A 26 7.35 -9.76 8.38
C SER A 26 7.46 -9.86 6.86
N MET A 27 8.09 -8.89 6.21
CA MET A 27 8.35 -8.95 4.76
C MET A 27 9.24 -10.13 4.39
N ILE A 28 10.33 -10.34 5.14
CA ILE A 28 11.26 -11.43 4.93
C ILE A 28 10.59 -12.79 5.16
N SER A 29 9.78 -12.90 6.21
CA SER A 29 9.00 -14.10 6.48
C SER A 29 8.01 -14.40 5.35
N TYR A 30 7.42 -13.36 4.76
CA TYR A 30 6.46 -13.51 3.68
C TYR A 30 7.11 -13.91 2.34
N ASP A 31 8.18 -13.21 1.93
CA ASP A 31 8.88 -13.48 0.66
C ASP A 31 10.33 -12.95 0.68
N LYS A 32 11.22 -13.69 1.35
CA LYS A 32 12.62 -13.29 1.50
C LYS A 32 13.32 -13.09 0.16
N LYS A 33 13.15 -14.03 -0.76
CA LYS A 33 13.85 -14.02 -2.04
C LYS A 33 13.59 -12.76 -2.84
N PHE A 34 12.33 -12.35 -2.89
CA PHE A 34 11.94 -11.13 -3.60
C PHE A 34 12.49 -9.88 -2.88
N ILE A 35 12.30 -9.81 -1.57
CA ILE A 35 12.75 -8.67 -0.78
C ILE A 35 14.26 -8.47 -0.91
N ASP A 36 15.03 -9.53 -0.87
CA ASP A 36 16.51 -9.47 -1.03
C ASP A 36 16.92 -8.94 -2.43
N SER A 37 16.09 -9.10 -3.44
CA SER A 37 16.38 -8.66 -4.81
C SER A 37 16.09 -7.18 -5.08
N THR A 38 15.37 -6.49 -4.20
CA THR A 38 14.96 -5.10 -4.39
C THR A 38 16.01 -4.10 -3.92
N VAL A 39 15.99 -2.89 -4.50
CA VAL A 39 16.76 -1.74 -3.98
C VAL A 39 15.93 -1.05 -2.91
N LYS A 40 16.45 -1.00 -1.69
CA LYS A 40 15.69 -0.59 -0.50
C LYS A 40 16.11 0.76 0.04
N TYR A 41 15.13 1.59 0.36
CA TYR A 41 15.31 2.91 0.97
C TYR A 41 14.42 3.06 2.19
N LEU A 42 15.01 3.53 3.28
CA LEU A 42 14.26 4.02 4.43
C LEU A 42 14.32 5.55 4.45
N LEU A 43 13.16 6.20 4.37
CA LEU A 43 13.06 7.60 4.74
C LEU A 43 12.87 7.70 6.25
N ASN A 44 13.97 7.99 6.96
CA ASN A 44 13.95 8.23 8.39
C ASN A 44 13.57 9.68 8.66
N ASN A 45 12.33 9.89 9.04
CA ASN A 45 11.72 11.19 9.27
C ASN A 45 11.70 11.56 10.76
N SER A 46 12.52 10.88 11.57
CA SER A 46 12.52 10.98 13.03
C SER A 46 13.08 12.29 13.55
N THR A 47 12.55 12.74 14.68
CA THR A 47 13.03 13.87 15.45
C THR A 47 13.80 13.44 16.71
N ASP A 48 13.48 12.26 17.23
CA ASP A 48 14.12 11.71 18.43
C ASP A 48 15.48 11.09 18.09
N LYS A 49 16.55 11.82 18.43
CA LYS A 49 17.93 11.40 18.15
C LYS A 49 18.32 10.09 18.83
N SER A 50 17.66 9.73 19.94
CA SER A 50 17.92 8.46 20.62
C SER A 50 17.59 7.24 19.75
N THR A 51 16.74 7.40 18.74
CA THR A 51 16.35 6.34 17.81
C THR A 51 17.30 6.16 16.64
N PHE A 52 18.17 7.12 16.35
CA PHE A 52 18.98 7.18 15.12
C PHE A 52 19.94 6.01 14.99
N LYS A 53 20.62 5.64 16.07
CA LYS A 53 21.57 4.52 16.07
C LYS A 53 20.86 3.20 15.71
N LYS A 54 19.70 2.96 16.30
CA LYS A 54 18.90 1.75 16.03
C LYS A 54 18.44 1.68 14.57
N TYR A 55 17.95 2.79 14.02
CA TYR A 55 17.60 2.85 12.60
C TYR A 55 18.78 2.53 11.69
N SER A 56 19.95 3.10 11.96
CA SER A 56 21.16 2.86 11.18
C SER A 56 21.61 1.40 11.25
N GLU A 57 21.53 0.78 12.43
CA GLU A 57 21.83 -0.65 12.62
C GLU A 57 20.86 -1.54 11.84
N LEU A 58 19.56 -1.22 11.88
CA LEU A 58 18.53 -1.97 11.17
C LEU A 58 18.67 -1.81 9.64
N CYS A 59 19.01 -0.62 9.17
CA CYS A 59 19.27 -0.41 7.75
C CYS A 59 20.43 -1.27 7.26
N LYS A 60 21.51 -1.37 8.02
CA LYS A 60 22.62 -2.28 7.71
C LYS A 60 22.19 -3.74 7.72
N LYS A 61 21.42 -4.13 8.72
CA LYS A 61 20.94 -5.52 8.87
C LYS A 61 20.08 -5.96 7.69
N TYR A 62 19.18 -5.10 7.22
CA TYR A 62 18.20 -5.44 6.19
C TYR A 62 18.56 -4.94 4.79
N GLY A 63 19.70 -4.27 4.64
CA GLY A 63 20.18 -3.79 3.33
C GLY A 63 19.45 -2.56 2.81
N PHE A 64 18.99 -1.67 3.71
CA PHE A 64 18.36 -0.40 3.33
C PHE A 64 19.39 0.72 3.19
N ASN A 65 19.19 1.56 2.20
CA ASN A 65 19.83 2.86 2.12
C ASN A 65 19.03 3.84 2.97
N GLU A 66 19.65 4.44 3.99
CA GLU A 66 18.97 5.38 4.88
C GLU A 66 19.01 6.81 4.33
N ILE A 67 17.86 7.46 4.29
CA ILE A 67 17.69 8.87 3.97
C ILE A 67 17.14 9.55 5.22
N LYS A 68 17.89 10.52 5.79
CA LYS A 68 17.50 11.23 7.01
C LYS A 68 16.87 12.58 6.67
N LYS A 69 15.70 12.84 7.26
CA LYS A 69 15.00 14.13 7.20
C LYS A 69 14.52 14.52 8.59
N ASN A 70 14.43 15.81 8.86
CA ASN A 70 13.88 16.33 10.12
C ASN A 70 12.38 16.51 9.99
N ASN A 71 11.62 15.46 10.25
CA ASN A 71 10.15 15.48 10.29
C ASN A 71 9.49 16.41 9.26
N ILE A 72 9.59 16.04 8.01
CA ILE A 72 8.84 16.72 6.94
C ILE A 72 7.38 16.24 6.88
N GLY A 73 6.95 15.42 7.84
CA GLY A 73 5.63 14.82 7.90
C GLY A 73 5.38 13.77 6.82
N ILE A 74 4.26 13.06 6.92
CA ILE A 74 3.86 12.12 5.86
C ILE A 74 3.52 12.88 4.57
N CYS A 75 2.92 14.05 4.69
CA CYS A 75 2.55 14.89 3.56
C CYS A 75 3.77 15.50 2.84
N GLY A 76 4.90 15.63 3.52
CA GLY A 76 6.19 15.98 2.91
C GLY A 76 6.97 14.77 2.46
N GLY A 77 6.90 13.68 3.23
CA GLY A 77 7.64 12.44 2.98
C GLY A 77 7.18 11.71 1.73
N ARG A 78 5.88 11.64 1.49
CA ARG A 78 5.36 10.94 0.31
C ARG A 78 5.81 11.58 -1.02
N PRO A 79 5.68 12.90 -1.21
CA PRO A 79 6.23 13.57 -2.41
C PRO A 79 7.75 13.45 -2.51
N PHE A 80 8.46 13.52 -1.38
CA PHE A 80 9.92 13.34 -1.37
C PHE A 80 10.33 11.97 -1.93
N ILE A 81 9.65 10.91 -1.50
CA ILE A 81 9.86 9.55 -2.04
C ILE A 81 9.60 9.51 -3.54
N ALA A 82 8.52 10.13 -3.99
CA ALA A 82 8.19 10.21 -5.41
C ALA A 82 9.29 10.90 -6.23
N GLU A 83 9.82 12.01 -5.74
CA GLU A 83 10.92 12.73 -6.38
C GLU A 83 12.23 11.95 -6.33
N HIS A 84 12.52 11.29 -5.23
CA HIS A 84 13.71 10.44 -5.10
C HIS A 84 13.67 9.29 -6.10
N PHE A 85 12.53 8.58 -6.17
CA PHE A 85 12.34 7.50 -7.13
C PHE A 85 12.51 7.98 -8.58
N ASP A 86 11.97 9.14 -8.92
CA ASP A 86 12.06 9.69 -10.29
C ASP A 86 13.50 9.90 -10.75
N LYS A 87 14.40 10.18 -9.81
CA LYS A 87 15.83 10.36 -10.07
C LYS A 87 16.62 9.05 -10.17
N GLN A 88 16.01 7.93 -9.81
CA GLN A 88 16.65 6.61 -9.86
C GLN A 88 16.33 5.92 -11.19
N ASP A 89 17.21 5.02 -11.61
CA ASP A 89 16.93 4.14 -12.76
C ASP A 89 16.11 2.92 -12.30
N LEU A 90 14.87 3.18 -11.92
CA LEU A 90 13.92 2.18 -11.42
C LEU A 90 12.61 2.29 -12.21
N ASP A 91 11.94 1.15 -12.41
CA ASP A 91 10.69 1.08 -13.20
C ASP A 91 9.45 1.12 -12.30
N TYR A 92 9.53 0.53 -11.11
CA TYR A 92 8.46 0.44 -10.11
C TYR A 92 9.04 0.63 -8.73
N TYR A 93 8.19 1.05 -7.79
CA TYR A 93 8.52 0.95 -6.38
C TYR A 93 7.33 0.49 -5.56
N PHE A 94 7.66 -0.22 -4.47
CA PHE A 94 6.74 -0.49 -3.37
C PHE A 94 6.87 0.61 -2.34
N PHE A 95 5.74 1.04 -1.78
CA PHE A 95 5.70 1.99 -0.69
C PHE A 95 5.02 1.38 0.52
N PHE A 96 5.63 1.55 1.69
CA PHE A 96 5.09 1.10 2.99
C PHE A 96 5.26 2.18 4.05
N GLU A 97 4.19 2.38 4.84
CA GLU A 97 4.33 2.96 6.16
C GLU A 97 4.78 1.85 7.12
N ASP A 98 5.56 2.19 8.15
CA ASP A 98 6.19 1.20 9.03
C ASP A 98 5.22 0.48 10.00
N ASP A 99 3.99 0.95 10.11
CA ASP A 99 2.94 0.35 10.94
C ASP A 99 2.06 -0.68 10.20
N MET A 100 2.43 -1.06 8.99
CA MET A 100 1.74 -2.08 8.18
C MET A 100 2.61 -3.33 8.08
N ASN A 101 2.29 -4.37 8.85
CA ASN A 101 3.05 -5.61 8.88
C ASN A 101 2.41 -6.70 8.04
N PHE A 102 3.22 -7.52 7.40
CA PHE A 102 2.74 -8.69 6.65
C PHE A 102 2.27 -9.77 7.62
N TYR A 103 1.20 -10.46 7.21
CA TYR A 103 0.61 -11.51 8.01
C TYR A 103 1.54 -12.71 8.14
N GLU A 104 1.71 -13.19 9.36
CA GLU A 104 2.58 -14.33 9.70
C GLU A 104 1.81 -15.50 10.36
N GLY A 105 0.49 -15.38 10.48
CA GLY A 105 -0.35 -16.37 11.15
C GLY A 105 -0.53 -17.66 10.34
N LYS A 106 -1.24 -18.64 10.95
CA LYS A 106 -1.52 -19.95 10.35
C LYS A 106 -2.79 -19.99 9.52
N GLU A 107 -3.75 -19.12 9.83
CA GLU A 107 -5.00 -19.05 9.11
C GLU A 107 -4.83 -18.20 7.84
N ASN A 108 -5.24 -18.75 6.72
CA ASN A 108 -5.06 -18.03 5.45
C ASN A 108 -6.13 -16.99 5.18
N THR A 109 -7.29 -17.05 5.82
CA THR A 109 -8.35 -16.08 5.59
C THR A 109 -8.62 -15.23 6.82
N CYS A 110 -8.92 -13.95 6.63
CA CYS A 110 -9.44 -13.10 7.69
C CYS A 110 -10.93 -13.40 7.92
N LYS A 111 -11.53 -12.80 8.97
CA LYS A 111 -12.96 -12.98 9.29
C LYS A 111 -13.91 -12.67 8.12
N LEU A 112 -13.45 -11.85 7.19
CA LEU A 112 -14.22 -11.42 6.02
C LEU A 112 -14.03 -12.33 4.80
N GLY A 113 -13.22 -13.40 4.91
CA GLY A 113 -12.99 -14.35 3.85
C GLY A 113 -11.89 -13.97 2.86
N PHE A 114 -11.20 -12.83 3.05
CA PHE A 114 -10.09 -12.44 2.19
C PHE A 114 -8.81 -13.21 2.53
N ASN A 115 -8.09 -13.66 1.51
CA ASN A 115 -6.82 -14.34 1.71
C ASN A 115 -5.77 -13.40 2.32
N ARG A 116 -5.03 -13.92 3.29
CA ARG A 116 -3.93 -13.22 3.94
C ARG A 116 -2.58 -13.59 3.35
N TYR A 117 -2.42 -14.85 2.95
CA TYR A 117 -1.20 -15.32 2.33
C TYR A 117 -1.47 -15.79 0.90
N VAL A 118 -0.65 -15.31 -0.02
CA VAL A 118 -0.61 -15.77 -1.40
C VAL A 118 0.85 -15.98 -1.81
N ASN A 119 1.11 -17.04 -2.58
CA ASN A 119 2.45 -17.34 -3.06
C ASN A 119 2.95 -16.25 -4.02
N ASN A 120 4.22 -15.88 -3.89
CA ASN A 120 4.89 -14.93 -4.76
C ASN A 120 4.11 -13.61 -4.89
N LEU A 121 3.62 -13.11 -3.77
CA LEU A 121 2.81 -11.89 -3.73
C LEU A 121 3.46 -10.74 -4.49
N PHE A 122 4.71 -10.44 -4.17
CA PHE A 122 5.39 -9.25 -4.71
C PHE A 122 5.64 -9.39 -6.22
N GLU A 123 6.17 -10.51 -6.65
CA GLU A 123 6.40 -10.79 -8.08
C GLU A 123 5.10 -10.77 -8.88
N ASN A 124 4.08 -11.47 -8.40
CA ASN A 124 2.79 -11.54 -9.09
C ASN A 124 2.07 -10.19 -9.11
N SER A 125 2.20 -9.40 -8.06
CA SER A 125 1.65 -8.03 -8.02
C SER A 125 2.31 -7.12 -9.07
N LEU A 126 3.63 -7.23 -9.24
CA LEU A 126 4.34 -6.52 -10.31
C LEU A 126 3.89 -6.99 -11.70
N ARG A 127 3.69 -8.29 -11.88
CA ARG A 127 3.20 -8.83 -13.15
C ARG A 127 1.79 -8.33 -13.45
N ILE A 128 0.91 -8.30 -12.46
CA ILE A 128 -0.43 -7.72 -12.58
C ILE A 128 -0.33 -6.23 -12.98
N SER A 129 0.50 -5.47 -12.29
CA SER A 129 0.71 -4.04 -12.61
C SER A 129 1.20 -3.84 -14.03
N ASN A 130 2.10 -4.68 -14.50
CA ASN A 130 2.64 -4.60 -15.85
C ASN A 130 1.64 -5.03 -16.93
N ILE A 131 0.92 -6.12 -16.70
CA ILE A 131 -0.11 -6.63 -17.64
C ILE A 131 -1.22 -5.61 -17.82
N GLU A 132 -1.72 -5.04 -16.73
CA GLU A 132 -2.83 -4.08 -16.74
C GLU A 132 -2.38 -2.64 -16.99
N ASN A 133 -1.07 -2.40 -17.01
CA ASN A 133 -0.50 -1.06 -17.15
C ASN A 133 -1.00 -0.11 -16.05
N PHE A 134 -1.09 -0.60 -14.82
CA PHE A 134 -1.54 0.21 -13.69
C PHE A 134 -0.58 1.34 -13.36
N ASP A 135 -1.12 2.49 -13.04
CA ASP A 135 -0.37 3.62 -12.51
C ASP A 135 -0.01 3.38 -11.03
N PHE A 136 -0.95 2.85 -10.26
CA PHE A 136 -0.68 2.28 -8.95
C PHE A 136 -1.55 1.05 -8.69
N LEU A 137 -1.08 0.19 -7.79
CA LEU A 137 -1.79 -1.02 -7.35
C LEU A 137 -1.74 -1.08 -5.82
N LYS A 138 -2.89 -1.01 -5.18
CA LYS A 138 -2.99 -1.25 -3.74
C LYS A 138 -2.85 -2.74 -3.45
N LEU A 139 -1.99 -3.09 -2.49
CA LEU A 139 -1.77 -4.49 -2.12
C LEU A 139 -2.81 -5.00 -1.13
N ASN A 140 -3.51 -4.12 -0.43
CA ASN A 140 -4.47 -4.45 0.61
C ASN A 140 -5.86 -3.95 0.24
N PHE A 141 -6.81 -4.86 0.22
CA PHE A 141 -8.20 -4.54 -0.14
C PHE A 141 -8.96 -3.86 1.00
N THR A 142 -8.74 -4.33 2.22
CA THR A 142 -9.53 -3.90 3.38
C THR A 142 -8.84 -2.80 4.15
N GLU A 143 -9.63 -1.91 4.73
CA GLU A 143 -9.19 -0.91 5.67
C GLU A 143 -9.53 -1.36 7.10
N PHE A 144 -8.82 -0.83 8.09
CA PHE A 144 -9.06 -1.06 9.51
C PHE A 144 -9.35 -2.53 9.85
N PHE A 145 -8.33 -3.27 10.19
CA PHE A 145 -8.46 -4.64 10.72
C PHE A 145 -9.21 -5.61 9.81
N GLY A 146 -9.20 -5.35 8.51
CA GLY A 146 -9.87 -6.20 7.53
C GLY A 146 -11.30 -5.81 7.23
N ASP A 147 -11.81 -4.68 7.73
CA ASP A 147 -13.12 -4.17 7.37
C ASP A 147 -13.09 -3.54 5.97
N ASN A 148 -13.81 -4.15 5.03
CA ASN A 148 -13.94 -3.65 3.67
C ASN A 148 -15.17 -2.76 3.46
N SER A 149 -15.94 -2.49 4.52
CA SER A 149 -17.14 -1.67 4.44
C SER A 149 -16.86 -0.25 3.94
N ARG A 150 -15.59 0.17 4.04
CA ARG A 150 -15.15 1.49 3.60
C ARG A 150 -14.62 1.54 2.18
N GLN A 151 -14.57 0.41 1.48
CA GLN A 151 -14.26 0.38 0.06
C GLN A 151 -15.53 0.63 -0.76
N TRP A 152 -15.86 1.88 -0.98
CA TRP A 152 -17.12 2.27 -1.63
C TRP A 152 -17.31 1.64 -2.99
N ALA A 153 -16.26 1.56 -3.79
CA ALA A 153 -16.35 0.91 -5.10
C ALA A 153 -16.71 -0.58 -5.00
N TRP A 154 -16.33 -1.25 -3.91
CA TRP A 154 -16.71 -2.63 -3.64
C TRP A 154 -18.21 -2.77 -3.40
N HIS A 155 -18.82 -1.84 -2.70
CA HIS A 155 -20.26 -1.86 -2.45
C HIS A 155 -21.09 -1.75 -3.73
N ASN A 156 -20.52 -1.17 -4.78
CA ASN A 156 -21.18 -1.05 -6.08
C ASN A 156 -20.99 -2.27 -6.99
N VAL A 157 -20.17 -3.24 -6.58
CA VAL A 157 -20.06 -4.53 -7.28
C VAL A 157 -21.37 -5.32 -7.00
N PRO A 158 -21.97 -5.97 -8.03
CA PRO A 158 -23.17 -6.77 -7.84
C PRO A 158 -23.02 -7.83 -6.74
N THR A 159 -24.09 -8.06 -5.97
CA THR A 159 -24.08 -8.95 -4.80
C THR A 159 -23.70 -10.38 -5.17
N ASP A 160 -24.21 -10.88 -6.29
CA ASP A 160 -23.86 -12.22 -6.82
C ASP A 160 -22.37 -12.34 -7.13
N LYS A 161 -21.79 -11.31 -7.73
CA LYS A 161 -20.35 -11.28 -8.02
C LYS A 161 -19.51 -11.21 -6.74
N ARG A 162 -19.93 -10.44 -5.76
CA ARG A 162 -19.26 -10.41 -4.45
C ARG A 162 -19.32 -11.76 -3.75
N ALA A 163 -20.49 -12.41 -3.77
CA ALA A 163 -20.69 -13.74 -3.19
C ALA A 163 -19.87 -14.83 -3.91
N GLU A 164 -19.67 -14.72 -5.23
CA GLU A 164 -18.80 -15.61 -6.00
C GLU A 164 -17.35 -15.53 -5.52
N LEU A 165 -16.86 -14.32 -5.29
CA LEU A 165 -15.48 -14.08 -4.87
C LEU A 165 -15.25 -14.37 -3.39
N PHE A 166 -16.22 -14.01 -2.54
CA PHE A 166 -16.14 -14.14 -1.07
C PHE A 166 -17.46 -14.66 -0.51
N PRO A 167 -17.75 -15.95 -0.70
CA PRO A 167 -19.06 -16.53 -0.36
C PRO A 167 -19.40 -16.47 1.15
N GLU A 168 -18.38 -16.41 2.01
CA GLU A 168 -18.58 -16.36 3.46
C GLU A 168 -18.85 -14.95 3.99
N TYR A 169 -18.75 -13.95 3.13
CA TYR A 169 -18.92 -12.56 3.52
C TYR A 169 -19.89 -11.80 2.61
N PRO A 170 -21.20 -11.92 2.85
CA PRO A 170 -22.16 -11.05 2.21
C PRO A 170 -22.11 -9.66 2.86
N VAL A 171 -21.44 -8.71 2.24
CA VAL A 171 -21.53 -7.31 2.66
C VAL A 171 -22.96 -6.84 2.45
N LYS A 172 -23.69 -6.65 3.54
CA LYS A 172 -24.97 -5.95 3.49
C LYS A 172 -24.69 -4.47 3.33
N LEU A 173 -25.17 -3.90 2.25
CA LEU A 173 -25.17 -2.46 2.08
C LEU A 173 -26.06 -1.84 3.17
N ASP A 174 -25.52 -0.89 3.90
CA ASP A 174 -26.34 -0.02 4.72
C ASP A 174 -27.18 0.85 3.77
N SER A 175 -28.52 0.67 3.80
CA SER A 175 -29.44 1.41 2.94
C SER A 175 -29.41 2.92 3.14
N ASN A 176 -28.81 3.38 4.24
CA ASN A 176 -28.69 4.81 4.57
C ASN A 176 -27.35 5.43 4.12
N THR A 177 -26.48 4.65 3.51
CA THR A 177 -25.17 5.15 3.09
C THR A 177 -25.19 5.60 1.64
N ASN A 178 -24.82 6.84 1.41
CA ASN A 178 -24.78 7.45 0.08
C ASN A 178 -23.38 7.19 -0.52
N PHE A 179 -23.21 6.06 -1.23
CA PHE A 179 -21.95 5.74 -1.91
C PHE A 179 -21.91 6.36 -3.31
N PRO A 180 -20.72 6.79 -3.78
CA PRO A 180 -20.56 7.23 -5.17
C PRO A 180 -21.00 6.14 -6.16
N PHE A 181 -21.59 6.56 -7.29
CA PHE A 181 -22.02 5.65 -8.38
C PHE A 181 -20.84 5.10 -9.19
N THR A 182 -19.78 4.74 -8.52
CA THR A 182 -18.60 4.14 -9.14
C THR A 182 -18.41 2.74 -8.59
N SER A 183 -17.95 1.85 -9.44
CA SER A 183 -17.70 0.46 -9.06
C SER A 183 -16.33 0.03 -9.56
N PHE A 184 -15.87 -1.09 -9.04
CA PHE A 184 -14.78 -1.79 -9.67
C PHE A 184 -15.24 -2.29 -11.04
N ASN A 185 -14.38 -2.07 -12.04
CA ASN A 185 -14.56 -2.62 -13.36
C ASN A 185 -13.94 -4.03 -13.39
N ASN A 186 -13.67 -4.60 -14.43
CA ASN A 186 -12.88 -5.79 -14.71
C ASN A 186 -12.27 -6.50 -13.49
N ILE A 187 -13.07 -7.28 -12.79
CA ILE A 187 -12.57 -8.13 -11.70
C ILE A 187 -11.99 -9.39 -12.33
N LYS A 188 -10.70 -9.60 -12.10
CA LYS A 188 -9.90 -10.67 -12.70
C LYS A 188 -9.13 -11.45 -11.63
N SER A 189 -8.49 -12.51 -12.04
CA SER A 189 -7.57 -13.28 -11.21
C SER A 189 -6.29 -13.59 -12.00
N PHE A 190 -5.15 -13.50 -11.33
CA PHE A 190 -3.86 -13.88 -11.87
C PHE A 190 -3.13 -14.77 -10.86
N LYS A 191 -2.85 -16.01 -11.24
CA LYS A 191 -2.19 -17.02 -10.38
C LYS A 191 -2.81 -17.10 -8.97
N GLY A 192 -4.15 -17.12 -8.92
CA GLY A 192 -4.88 -17.22 -7.67
C GLY A 192 -5.03 -15.91 -6.90
N ILE A 193 -4.54 -14.79 -7.41
CA ILE A 193 -4.68 -13.48 -6.79
C ILE A 193 -5.80 -12.70 -7.49
N PRO A 194 -6.96 -12.50 -6.82
CA PRO A 194 -8.03 -11.68 -7.38
C PRO A 194 -7.67 -10.21 -7.29
N TYR A 195 -8.00 -9.46 -8.34
CA TYR A 195 -7.76 -8.03 -8.39
C TYR A 195 -8.81 -7.32 -9.24
N ALA A 196 -8.88 -6.02 -9.08
CA ALA A 196 -9.82 -5.18 -9.79
C ALA A 196 -9.20 -3.84 -10.18
N ASN A 197 -9.83 -3.17 -11.14
CA ASN A 197 -9.56 -1.78 -11.48
C ASN A 197 -10.84 -0.95 -11.37
N GLY A 198 -10.77 0.32 -11.73
CA GLY A 198 -11.89 1.24 -11.70
C GLY A 198 -11.76 2.29 -10.60
N ALA A 199 -12.82 2.51 -9.85
CA ALA A 199 -12.87 3.55 -8.82
C ALA A 199 -12.13 3.12 -7.53
N VAL A 200 -10.84 2.92 -7.63
CA VAL A 200 -9.97 2.59 -6.51
C VAL A 200 -9.57 3.87 -5.79
N TYR A 201 -9.86 3.93 -4.50
CA TYR A 201 -9.46 5.06 -3.65
C TYR A 201 -8.00 4.95 -3.28
N TYR A 202 -7.26 6.02 -3.42
CA TYR A 202 -5.90 6.13 -2.92
C TYR A 202 -5.88 6.25 -1.40
N CYS A 203 -4.92 5.59 -0.77
CA CYS A 203 -4.47 5.86 0.58
C CYS A 203 -2.98 5.52 0.69
N ASN A 204 -2.31 5.94 1.75
CA ASN A 204 -0.87 5.69 1.97
C ASN A 204 -0.58 4.25 2.45
N TRP A 205 -1.46 3.32 2.18
CA TRP A 205 -1.27 1.91 2.48
C TRP A 205 -0.33 1.24 1.46
N PRO A 206 0.09 -0.01 1.73
CA PRO A 206 1.00 -0.72 0.85
C PRO A 206 0.56 -0.67 -0.60
N GLN A 207 1.46 -0.23 -1.46
CA GLN A 207 1.16 0.00 -2.86
C GLN A 207 2.39 -0.20 -3.75
N ILE A 208 2.13 -0.54 -5.00
CA ILE A 208 3.12 -0.48 -6.08
C ILE A 208 2.78 0.73 -6.94
N VAL A 209 3.79 1.50 -7.31
CA VAL A 209 3.64 2.65 -8.21
C VAL A 209 4.58 2.46 -9.39
N SER A 210 4.07 2.62 -10.61
CA SER A 210 4.88 2.63 -11.82
C SER A 210 5.55 3.99 -12.01
N LYS A 211 6.60 4.03 -12.83
CA LYS A 211 7.27 5.30 -13.17
C LYS A 211 6.29 6.31 -13.77
N LYS A 212 5.46 5.86 -14.70
CA LYS A 212 4.41 6.67 -15.32
C LYS A 212 3.38 7.14 -14.29
N GLY A 213 2.92 6.24 -13.42
CA GLY A 213 1.97 6.56 -12.36
C GLY A 213 2.52 7.57 -11.37
N ASN A 214 3.77 7.41 -10.96
CA ASN A 214 4.45 8.33 -10.06
C ASN A 214 4.47 9.77 -10.60
N LYS A 215 4.76 9.91 -11.88
CA LYS A 215 4.73 11.22 -12.56
C LYS A 215 3.35 11.86 -12.51
N LYS A 216 2.31 11.12 -12.91
CA LYS A 216 0.93 11.60 -12.92
C LYS A 216 0.42 11.95 -11.53
N MET A 217 0.76 11.15 -10.54
CA MET A 217 0.23 11.28 -9.18
C MET A 217 0.92 12.39 -8.38
N PHE A 218 2.25 12.44 -8.43
CA PHE A 218 3.01 13.25 -7.50
C PHE A 218 3.89 14.34 -8.13
N LEU A 219 4.20 14.25 -9.42
CA LEU A 219 5.15 15.15 -10.06
C LEU A 219 4.49 16.18 -10.97
N ASP A 220 3.44 15.81 -11.71
CA ASP A 220 2.78 16.71 -12.67
C ASP A 220 1.96 17.82 -11.97
N THR A 221 1.46 17.56 -10.78
CA THR A 221 0.73 18.56 -9.99
C THR A 221 1.41 18.71 -8.64
N LYS A 222 1.84 19.93 -8.32
CA LYS A 222 2.46 20.26 -7.03
C LYS A 222 1.49 21.04 -6.17
N TRP A 223 1.38 20.60 -4.91
CA TRP A 223 0.55 21.24 -3.91
C TRP A 223 1.44 21.92 -2.86
N LYS A 224 1.01 23.07 -2.39
CA LYS A 224 1.80 23.82 -1.38
C LYS A 224 1.87 23.07 -0.04
N SER A 225 0.78 22.49 0.39
CA SER A 225 0.67 21.76 1.65
C SER A 225 -0.37 20.65 1.50
N PRO A 226 -0.06 19.57 0.78
CA PRO A 226 -1.03 18.52 0.54
C PRO A 226 -1.30 17.71 1.79
N PHE A 227 -2.55 17.26 1.93
CA PHE A 227 -2.93 16.20 2.84
C PHE A 227 -3.17 14.92 2.05
N GLU A 228 -3.30 13.80 2.74
CA GLU A 228 -3.68 12.53 2.10
C GLU A 228 -5.02 12.69 1.35
N GLN A 229 -5.99 13.38 1.94
CA GLN A 229 -7.28 13.66 1.32
C GLN A 229 -7.17 14.49 0.03
N THR A 230 -6.17 15.35 -0.07
CA THR A 230 -5.88 16.10 -1.30
C THR A 230 -5.52 15.13 -2.43
N TRP A 231 -4.65 14.17 -2.18
CA TRP A 231 -4.28 13.15 -3.16
C TRP A 231 -5.44 12.20 -3.45
N MET A 232 -6.17 11.76 -2.42
CA MET A 232 -7.36 10.91 -2.61
C MET A 232 -8.34 11.55 -3.58
N SER A 233 -8.69 12.81 -3.35
CA SER A 233 -9.60 13.57 -4.21
C SER A 233 -9.06 13.77 -5.62
N HIS A 234 -7.81 14.17 -5.73
CA HIS A 234 -7.17 14.44 -7.02
C HIS A 234 -7.06 13.17 -7.87
N PHE A 235 -6.57 12.09 -7.29
CA PHE A 235 -6.40 10.82 -8.02
C PHE A 235 -7.75 10.21 -8.41
N TYR A 236 -8.75 10.37 -7.57
CA TYR A 236 -10.11 9.95 -7.91
C TYR A 236 -10.66 10.72 -9.11
N GLN A 237 -10.48 12.03 -9.14
CA GLN A 237 -10.88 12.85 -10.29
C GLN A 237 -10.13 12.45 -11.58
N LEU A 238 -8.84 12.18 -11.49
CA LEU A 238 -8.07 11.69 -12.62
C LEU A 238 -8.58 10.34 -13.10
N THR A 239 -8.96 9.45 -12.19
CA THR A 239 -9.53 8.15 -12.50
C THR A 239 -10.87 8.28 -13.24
N LEU A 240 -11.76 9.14 -12.75
CA LEU A 240 -13.06 9.40 -13.39
C LEU A 240 -12.91 9.97 -14.79
N LYS A 241 -11.84 10.70 -15.06
CA LYS A 241 -11.53 11.29 -16.36
C LYS A 241 -10.71 10.35 -17.27
N ASN A 242 -10.52 9.10 -16.86
CA ASN A 242 -9.67 8.12 -17.56
C ASN A 242 -8.21 8.57 -17.76
N LYS A 243 -7.70 9.41 -16.87
CA LYS A 243 -6.32 9.89 -16.87
C LYS A 243 -5.42 9.13 -15.91
N LEU A 244 -5.98 8.37 -14.99
CA LEU A 244 -5.29 7.52 -14.06
C LEU A 244 -5.91 6.12 -14.11
N ASN A 245 -5.07 5.10 -14.08
CA ASN A 245 -5.47 3.70 -14.13
C ASN A 245 -5.04 2.98 -12.85
N PRO A 246 -5.84 3.00 -11.79
CA PRO A 246 -5.51 2.34 -10.52
C PRO A 246 -6.02 0.92 -10.48
N GLY A 247 -5.31 0.08 -9.71
CA GLY A 247 -5.72 -1.28 -9.39
C GLY A 247 -5.70 -1.55 -7.89
N ILE A 248 -6.33 -2.64 -7.51
CA ILE A 248 -6.38 -3.11 -6.13
C ILE A 248 -6.41 -4.64 -6.10
N LEU A 249 -5.58 -5.24 -5.24
CA LEU A 249 -5.66 -6.67 -4.95
C LEU A 249 -6.82 -6.93 -3.98
N LEU A 250 -7.60 -7.96 -4.26
CA LEU A 250 -8.74 -8.36 -3.42
C LEU A 250 -8.28 -9.40 -2.37
N ILE A 251 -7.22 -9.05 -1.67
CA ILE A 251 -6.60 -9.82 -0.58
C ILE A 251 -6.23 -8.89 0.57
N THR A 252 -5.87 -9.44 1.71
CA THR A 252 -5.47 -8.66 2.88
C THR A 252 -4.16 -9.21 3.49
N PRO A 253 -3.02 -9.03 2.79
CA PRO A 253 -1.74 -9.61 3.21
C PRO A 253 -1.09 -8.86 4.36
N THR A 254 -1.56 -7.65 4.69
CA THR A 254 -0.98 -6.83 5.77
C THR A 254 -2.02 -6.50 6.83
N GLU A 255 -1.53 -6.28 8.04
CA GLU A 255 -2.29 -5.80 9.19
C GLU A 255 -1.77 -4.43 9.60
N HIS A 256 -2.68 -3.54 9.98
CA HIS A 256 -2.35 -2.20 10.42
C HIS A 256 -2.15 -2.19 11.94
N HIS A 257 -0.90 -2.11 12.39
CA HIS A 257 -0.51 -2.08 13.81
C HIS A 257 -0.42 -0.67 14.38
N ARG A 258 -1.27 0.20 13.93
CA ARG A 258 -1.28 1.63 14.24
C ARG A 258 -1.27 1.93 15.73
N PHE A 259 -1.93 1.09 16.53
CA PHE A 259 -2.16 1.35 17.95
C PHE A 259 -1.19 0.63 18.87
N ASP A 260 -0.46 -0.34 18.38
CA ASP A 260 0.46 -1.15 19.18
C ASP A 260 1.68 -0.34 19.67
N PHE A 261 1.99 0.76 18.97
CA PHE A 261 3.18 1.55 19.18
C PHE A 261 2.92 2.98 19.69
N TYR A 262 1.68 3.34 19.93
CA TYR A 262 1.29 4.68 20.41
C TYR A 262 0.83 4.64 21.86
N GLU A 263 1.71 4.31 22.80
CA GLU A 263 1.54 4.43 24.27
C GLU A 263 0.08 4.39 24.78
N GLY A 264 -0.71 3.42 24.33
CA GLY A 264 -2.09 3.22 24.78
C GLY A 264 -3.12 4.24 24.30
N LYS A 265 -2.78 5.13 23.40
CA LYS A 265 -3.75 6.09 22.83
C LYS A 265 -4.23 5.64 21.47
N ASP A 266 -5.48 5.27 21.41
CA ASP A 266 -6.18 5.05 20.15
C ASP A 266 -6.44 6.41 19.49
N ARG A 267 -5.78 6.67 18.36
CA ARG A 267 -5.97 7.92 17.59
C ARG A 267 -7.37 8.08 17.02
N ARG A 268 -8.18 7.02 17.02
CA ARG A 268 -9.58 7.09 16.61
C ARG A 268 -10.46 7.81 17.64
N GLU A 269 -9.99 7.96 18.87
CA GLU A 269 -10.72 8.61 19.97
C GLU A 269 -10.46 10.12 20.07
N ASN A 270 -9.64 10.67 19.19
CA ASN A 270 -9.29 12.09 19.17
C ASN A 270 -9.95 12.82 17.99
#